data_3279d19fed6a53e5dbdf7ffcc6f7dc2a
#
_entry.id   3279d19fed6a53e5dbdf7ffcc6f7dc2a
#
_cell.length_a   1.000
_cell.length_b   1.000
_cell.length_c   1.000
_cell.angle_alpha   90.00
_cell.angle_beta   90.00
_cell.angle_gamma   90.00
#
_symmetry.space_group_name_H-M   'P 1'
#
loop_
_entity.id
_entity.type
_entity.pdbx_description
1 polymer ?
#
loop_
_entity_poly.entity_id
_entity_poly.type
_entity_poly.pdbx_seq_one_letter_code
_entity_poly.pdbx_strand_id
1 'polypeptide(L)'
;MSFAALKTHAMSRPGATVDIKWGADWVASVGGKMFFVAGPEPGPCKACSFKVDEHRFLELTGLHGFSPAPYLARAKWVQLSDARALALAELRALVGRSHELVLQRLSKKLQRELMP
;
A
#
# COMPACT_ATOMS: atom_id res chain seq x y z
N MET A 1 13.92 8.70 8.29
CA MET A 1 13.34 8.39 6.97
C MET A 1 11.84 8.48 7.03
N SER A 2 11.22 9.04 6.02
CA SER A 2 9.78 9.18 5.97
C SER A 2 9.20 8.33 4.85
N PHE A 3 7.88 8.09 4.92
CA PHE A 3 7.17 7.37 3.88
C PHE A 3 6.55 8.32 2.84
N ALA A 4 6.95 9.59 2.84
CA ALA A 4 6.39 10.61 1.95
C ALA A 4 6.50 10.23 0.47
N ALA A 5 7.65 9.67 0.07
CA ALA A 5 7.86 9.26 -1.31
C ALA A 5 6.91 8.14 -1.73
N LEU A 6 6.58 7.24 -0.81
CA LEU A 6 5.63 6.16 -1.07
C LEU A 6 4.20 6.68 -1.17
N LYS A 7 3.84 7.66 -0.34
CA LYS A 7 2.54 8.32 -0.42
C LYS A 7 2.37 9.01 -1.78
N THR A 8 3.40 9.73 -2.20
CA THR A 8 3.39 10.41 -3.50
C THR A 8 3.23 9.39 -4.64
N HIS A 9 3.95 8.28 -4.56
CA HIS A 9 3.86 7.22 -5.57
C HIS A 9 2.45 6.60 -5.59
N ALA A 10 1.87 6.33 -4.43
CA ALA A 10 0.52 5.78 -4.34
C ALA A 10 -0.50 6.73 -4.97
N MET A 11 -0.41 8.03 -4.67
CA MET A 11 -1.29 9.04 -5.25
C MET A 11 -1.20 9.09 -6.76
N SER A 12 -0.05 8.79 -7.34
CA SER A 12 0.18 8.89 -8.78
C SER A 12 -0.34 7.69 -9.57
N ARG A 13 -0.84 6.65 -8.88
CA ARG A 13 -1.34 5.46 -9.58
C ARG A 13 -2.67 5.76 -10.27
N PRO A 14 -2.91 5.15 -11.45
CA PRO A 14 -4.16 5.40 -12.19
C PRO A 14 -5.40 5.12 -11.35
N GLY A 15 -6.33 6.08 -11.33
CA GLY A 15 -7.59 5.94 -10.60
C GLY A 15 -7.47 6.02 -9.08
N ALA A 16 -6.30 6.36 -8.55
CA ALA A 16 -6.09 6.44 -7.11
C ALA A 16 -6.82 7.63 -6.50
N THR A 17 -7.46 7.40 -5.36
CA THR A 17 -8.07 8.44 -4.55
C THR A 17 -7.50 8.36 -3.14
N VAL A 18 -7.52 9.47 -2.42
CA VAL A 18 -6.93 9.55 -1.07
C VAL A 18 -7.96 10.08 -0.09
N ASP A 19 -7.99 9.47 1.09
CA ASP A 19 -8.87 9.85 2.19
C ASP A 19 -8.14 9.70 3.52
N ILE A 20 -8.63 10.41 4.53
CA ILE A 20 -8.21 10.15 5.91
C ILE A 20 -9.33 9.31 6.53
N LYS A 21 -8.97 8.12 7.00
CA LYS A 21 -9.91 7.16 7.59
C LYS A 21 -9.54 6.86 9.03
N TRP A 22 -10.53 6.36 9.75
CA TRP A 22 -10.35 5.96 11.17
C TRP A 22 -9.74 7.07 12.02
N GLY A 23 -10.02 8.32 11.63
CA GLY A 23 -9.61 9.51 12.37
C GLY A 23 -8.18 9.97 12.09
N ALA A 24 -7.31 9.12 11.59
CA ALA A 24 -5.89 9.49 11.47
C ALA A 24 -5.13 8.83 10.33
N ASP A 25 -5.66 7.78 9.69
CA ASP A 25 -4.88 7.07 8.68
C ASP A 25 -5.09 7.63 7.27
N TRP A 26 -3.98 7.84 6.58
CA TRP A 26 -3.95 8.28 5.19
C TRP A 26 -4.11 7.03 4.32
N VAL A 27 -5.16 7.00 3.52
CA VAL A 27 -5.53 5.79 2.75
C VAL A 27 -5.66 6.11 1.28
N ALA A 28 -4.94 5.36 0.45
CA ALA A 28 -5.10 5.42 -0.99
C ALA A 28 -5.92 4.23 -1.45
N SER A 29 -6.90 4.49 -2.31
CA SER A 29 -7.84 3.48 -2.81
C SER A 29 -7.96 3.55 -4.32
N VAL A 30 -8.41 2.46 -4.92
CA VAL A 30 -8.76 2.39 -6.33
C VAL A 30 -10.09 1.64 -6.45
N GLY A 31 -11.07 2.27 -7.14
CA GLY A 31 -12.40 1.68 -7.26
C GLY A 31 -13.08 1.43 -5.92
N GLY A 32 -12.81 2.27 -4.93
CA GLY A 32 -13.37 2.13 -3.59
C GLY A 32 -12.68 1.11 -2.71
N LYS A 33 -11.61 0.46 -3.18
CA LYS A 33 -10.86 -0.54 -2.41
C LYS A 33 -9.48 0.01 -2.09
N MET A 34 -9.09 -0.02 -0.81
CA MET A 34 -7.78 0.49 -0.41
C MET A 34 -6.64 -0.40 -0.91
N PHE A 35 -5.51 0.23 -1.22
CA PHE A 35 -4.30 -0.50 -1.61
C PHE A 35 -3.07 0.00 -0.86
N PHE A 36 -3.17 1.09 -0.11
CA PHE A 36 -2.04 1.62 0.66
C PHE A 36 -2.58 2.41 1.85
N VAL A 37 -2.03 2.15 3.01
CA VAL A 37 -2.41 2.84 4.25
C VAL A 37 -1.14 3.34 4.92
N ALA A 38 -1.11 4.61 5.32
CA ALA A 38 0.01 5.19 6.04
C ALA A 38 -0.51 6.02 7.21
N GLY A 39 0.15 5.95 8.33
CA GLY A 39 -0.30 6.74 9.46
C GLY A 39 0.55 6.58 10.69
N PRO A 40 0.14 7.26 11.76
CA PRO A 40 -0.98 8.21 11.84
C PRO A 40 -0.66 9.58 11.21
N GLU A 41 -1.73 10.35 10.92
CA GLU A 41 -1.64 11.71 10.38
C GLU A 41 -2.48 12.65 11.29
N PRO A 42 -2.11 13.91 11.55
CA PRO A 42 -0.83 14.51 11.19
C PRO A 42 0.30 14.05 12.11
N GLY A 43 1.52 14.32 11.69
CA GLY A 43 2.71 13.97 12.44
C GLY A 43 3.58 13.00 11.65
N PRO A 44 4.70 12.54 12.24
CA PRO A 44 5.56 11.59 11.53
C PRO A 44 4.83 10.26 11.32
N CYS A 45 4.76 9.83 10.08
CA CYS A 45 4.21 8.53 9.74
C CYS A 45 5.14 7.44 10.27
N LYS A 46 4.61 6.54 11.09
CA LYS A 46 5.40 5.50 11.74
C LYS A 46 5.44 4.20 10.98
N ALA A 47 4.46 3.96 10.12
CA ALA A 47 4.36 2.73 9.36
C ALA A 47 3.44 2.91 8.18
N CYS A 48 3.60 2.05 7.19
CA CYS A 48 2.64 1.96 6.10
C CYS A 48 2.35 0.49 5.81
N SER A 49 1.20 0.23 5.18
CA SER A 49 0.77 -1.13 4.87
C SER A 49 0.27 -1.20 3.44
N PHE A 50 0.50 -2.34 2.80
CA PHE A 50 0.04 -2.56 1.43
C PHE A 50 -0.03 -4.06 1.14
N LYS A 51 -0.78 -4.40 0.09
CA LYS A 51 -0.99 -5.79 -0.30
C LYS A 51 0.18 -6.25 -1.17
N VAL A 52 0.60 -7.51 -0.99
CA VAL A 52 1.66 -8.11 -1.79
C VAL A 52 1.18 -9.42 -2.41
N ASP A 53 1.92 -9.91 -3.40
CA ASP A 53 1.67 -11.23 -3.96
C ASP A 53 1.86 -12.30 -2.87
N GLU A 54 1.07 -13.35 -2.96
CA GLU A 54 1.09 -14.40 -1.95
C GLU A 54 2.50 -14.99 -1.75
N HIS A 55 3.22 -15.22 -2.83
CA HIS A 55 4.58 -15.78 -2.75
C HIS A 55 5.60 -14.81 -2.13
N ARG A 56 5.32 -13.50 -2.13
CA ARG A 56 6.19 -12.50 -1.53
C ARG A 56 5.90 -12.29 -0.05
N PHE A 57 4.73 -12.71 0.43
CA PHE A 57 4.31 -12.44 1.80
C PHE A 57 5.29 -13.03 2.84
N LEU A 58 5.60 -14.32 2.70
CA LEU A 58 6.53 -14.98 3.63
C LEU A 58 7.94 -14.41 3.52
N GLU A 59 8.40 -14.16 2.30
CA GLU A 59 9.70 -13.57 2.06
C GLU A 59 9.84 -12.21 2.75
N LEU A 60 8.89 -11.33 2.51
CA LEU A 60 8.94 -9.96 3.05
C LEU A 60 8.80 -9.93 4.56
N THR A 61 7.88 -10.72 5.12
CA THR A 61 7.66 -10.72 6.56
C THR A 61 8.81 -11.34 7.34
N GLY A 62 9.74 -11.97 6.64
CA GLY A 62 11.00 -12.45 7.24
C GLY A 62 12.11 -11.40 7.25
N LEU A 63 11.89 -10.25 6.61
CA LEU A 63 12.90 -9.18 6.57
C LEU A 63 12.70 -8.21 7.73
N HIS A 64 13.81 -7.65 8.21
CA HIS A 64 13.75 -6.58 9.20
C HIS A 64 12.96 -5.40 8.62
N GLY A 65 12.06 -4.84 9.43
CA GLY A 65 11.24 -3.70 9.02
C GLY A 65 9.90 -4.07 8.39
N PHE A 66 9.66 -5.36 8.13
CA PHE A 66 8.39 -5.86 7.63
C PHE A 66 7.74 -6.79 8.65
N SER A 67 6.42 -6.78 8.69
CA SER A 67 5.63 -7.70 9.52
C SER A 67 4.28 -7.91 8.85
N PRO A 68 3.54 -8.97 9.22
CA PRO A 68 2.17 -9.10 8.75
C PRO A 68 1.34 -7.89 9.23
N ALA A 69 0.53 -7.32 8.34
CA ALA A 69 -0.28 -6.16 8.72
C ALA A 69 -1.39 -6.59 9.69
N PRO A 70 -1.60 -5.85 10.78
CA PRO A 70 -2.69 -6.17 11.73
C PRO A 70 -4.03 -6.24 11.01
N TYR A 71 -4.80 -7.28 11.29
CA TYR A 71 -6.14 -7.53 10.73
C TYR A 71 -6.17 -7.82 9.23
N LEU A 72 -5.08 -7.58 8.50
CA LEU A 72 -5.06 -7.71 7.03
C LEU A 72 -4.08 -8.78 6.54
N ALA A 73 -3.42 -9.48 7.46
CA ALA A 73 -2.42 -10.50 7.09
C ALA A 73 -3.03 -11.63 6.24
N ARG A 74 -4.28 -11.98 6.50
CA ARG A 74 -4.97 -13.03 5.75
C ARG A 74 -5.14 -12.66 4.29
N ALA A 75 -5.28 -11.37 3.99
CA ALA A 75 -5.38 -10.85 2.62
C ALA A 75 -4.00 -10.55 2.01
N LYS A 76 -2.93 -11.01 2.67
CA LYS A 76 -1.54 -10.83 2.24
C LYS A 76 -1.09 -9.38 2.23
N TRP A 77 -1.50 -8.65 3.25
CA TRP A 77 -1.00 -7.31 3.50
C TRP A 77 0.20 -7.37 4.45
N VAL A 78 1.20 -6.57 4.18
CA VAL A 78 2.38 -6.40 5.04
C VAL A 78 2.41 -5.00 5.61
N GLN A 79 3.05 -4.86 6.78
CA GLN A 79 3.30 -3.57 7.39
C GLN A 79 4.79 -3.28 7.32
N LEU A 80 5.13 -2.10 6.81
CA LEU A 80 6.51 -1.63 6.74
C LEU A 80 6.72 -0.58 7.82
N SER A 81 7.63 -0.85 8.74
CA SER A 81 7.93 0.04 9.87
C SER A 81 9.30 0.71 9.75
N ASP A 82 10.10 0.33 8.76
CA ASP A 82 11.41 0.95 8.51
C ASP A 82 11.55 1.22 7.01
N ALA A 83 11.52 2.50 6.64
CA ALA A 83 11.62 2.91 5.24
C ALA A 83 12.96 2.53 4.59
N ARG A 84 13.92 2.06 5.40
CA ARG A 84 15.23 1.64 4.89
C ARG A 84 15.32 0.12 4.70
N ALA A 85 14.23 -0.61 4.94
CA ALA A 85 14.23 -2.08 4.82
C ALA A 85 14.61 -2.55 3.42
N LEU A 86 14.21 -1.80 2.40
CA LEU A 86 14.56 -2.06 1.00
C LEU A 86 14.88 -0.72 0.33
N ALA A 87 15.51 -0.80 -0.83
CA ALA A 87 15.76 0.40 -1.64
C ALA A 87 14.43 1.06 -2.03
N LEU A 88 14.43 2.38 -2.15
CA LEU A 88 13.20 3.13 -2.47
C LEU A 88 12.55 2.64 -3.76
N ALA A 89 13.34 2.33 -4.79
CA ALA A 89 12.81 1.81 -6.05
C ALA A 89 12.04 0.51 -5.86
N GLU A 90 12.53 -0.37 -4.98
CA GLU A 90 11.85 -1.62 -4.67
C GLU A 90 10.55 -1.37 -3.90
N LEU A 91 10.58 -0.44 -2.94
CA LEU A 91 9.38 -0.09 -2.17
C LEU A 91 8.31 0.52 -3.08
N ARG A 92 8.71 1.39 -4.01
CA ARG A 92 7.78 1.95 -5.00
C ARG A 92 7.17 0.85 -5.86
N ALA A 93 7.98 -0.12 -6.29
CA ALA A 93 7.48 -1.24 -7.09
C ALA A 93 6.45 -2.05 -6.32
N LEU A 94 6.68 -2.27 -5.02
CA LEU A 94 5.73 -3.00 -4.17
C LEU A 94 4.41 -2.23 -4.02
N VAL A 95 4.46 -0.92 -3.83
CA VAL A 95 3.25 -0.10 -3.74
C VAL A 95 2.48 -0.12 -5.07
N GLY A 96 3.18 0.00 -6.19
CA GLY A 96 2.57 -0.12 -7.52
C GLY A 96 1.94 -1.47 -7.74
N ARG A 97 2.60 -2.55 -7.27
CA ARG A 97 2.04 -3.90 -7.38
C ARG A 97 0.79 -4.06 -6.52
N SER A 98 0.77 -3.43 -5.34
CA SER A 98 -0.42 -3.43 -4.48
C SER A 98 -1.62 -2.84 -5.23
N HIS A 99 -1.41 -1.71 -5.90
CA HIS A 99 -2.43 -1.08 -6.73
C HIS A 99 -2.94 -2.06 -7.80
N GLU A 100 -2.03 -2.72 -8.51
CA GLU A 100 -2.40 -3.69 -9.54
C GLU A 100 -3.20 -4.87 -8.99
N LEU A 101 -2.76 -5.41 -7.84
CA LEU A 101 -3.43 -6.56 -7.22
C LEU A 101 -4.87 -6.22 -6.83
N VAL A 102 -5.08 -5.02 -6.30
CA VAL A 102 -6.42 -4.57 -5.93
C VAL A 102 -7.25 -4.27 -7.17
N LEU A 103 -6.66 -3.59 -8.15
CA LEU A 103 -7.34 -3.26 -9.41
C LEU A 103 -7.84 -4.52 -10.13
N GLN A 104 -7.02 -5.57 -10.17
CA GLN A 104 -7.37 -6.83 -10.83
C GLN A 104 -8.59 -7.52 -10.23
N ARG A 105 -8.94 -7.20 -9.00
CA ARG A 105 -10.10 -7.78 -8.31
C ARG A 105 -11.39 -7.02 -8.60
N LEU A 106 -11.32 -5.89 -9.27
CA LEU A 106 -12.48 -5.12 -9.65
C LEU A 106 -13.11 -5.72 -10.92
N SER A 107 -14.36 -5.34 -11.22
CA SER A 107 -15.00 -5.78 -12.46
C SER A 107 -14.23 -5.28 -13.67
N LYS A 108 -14.33 -5.99 -14.79
CA LYS A 108 -13.66 -5.57 -16.02
C LYS A 108 -14.11 -4.19 -16.48
N LYS A 109 -15.40 -3.89 -16.31
CA LYS A 109 -15.93 -2.59 -16.65
C LYS A 109 -15.26 -1.49 -15.84
N LEU A 110 -15.14 -1.68 -14.51
CA LEU A 110 -14.53 -0.71 -13.62
C LEU A 110 -13.05 -0.56 -13.90
N GLN A 111 -12.37 -1.67 -14.20
CA GLN A 111 -10.95 -1.60 -14.58
C GLN A 111 -10.75 -0.72 -15.81
N ARG A 112 -11.61 -0.87 -16.81
CA ARG A 112 -11.53 -0.05 -18.03
C ARG A 112 -11.80 1.42 -17.77
N GLU A 113 -12.69 1.74 -16.84
CA GLU A 113 -13.01 3.12 -16.46
C GLU A 113 -11.87 3.79 -15.72
N LEU A 114 -11.10 3.04 -14.94
CA LEU A 114 -10.04 3.56 -14.08
C LEU A 114 -8.68 3.60 -14.78
N MET A 115 -8.49 2.81 -15.82
CA MET A 115 -7.25 2.78 -16.59
C MET A 115 -7.46 3.48 -17.92
N PRO A 116 -6.64 4.50 -18.24
CA PRO A 116 -6.75 5.19 -19.53
C PRO A 116 -6.35 4.28 -20.69
#